data_a291713779fdb1de37bd6c8ea030a7ed
#
_entry.id   a291713779fdb1de37bd6c8ea030a7ed
#
_cell.length_a   1.000
_cell.length_b   1.000
_cell.length_c   1.000
_cell.angle_alpha   90.00
_cell.angle_beta   90.00
_cell.angle_gamma   90.00
#
_symmetry.space_group_name_H-M   'P 1'
#
loop_
_entity.id
_entity.type
_entity.pdbx_description
1 polymer ?
#
loop_
_entity_poly.entity_id
_entity_poly.type
_entity_poly.pdbx_seq_one_letter_code
_entity_poly.pdbx_strand_id
1 'polypeptide(L)'
;QKSILDNVLMSYYHQYFNSGTNWYENKTSEELILFLNKYNIHEEDVFSEYESESNRQRNYYDILGIAFDAQSEEIKEAFRKLAIEYHPDKNLNNPDYDSEKFYKVYEAYETLNDEEKRKIYNETQLILIKSNEIIRQPKTAEEWNKSFRKAIIKKIKELEEKLETKELSFNGFYDYCDKFLPLYLNNKKHKITEKEFNLRTFLFVLKDFYKGGRYGTTLNESADNTLFDESFIVFEIDNVKDNPKLFPIVTLIIMDTFIQKMRLRKDRRKALIIEEAWKAIASKLMGGYILYLYKTVRKFWGEAVVVTQELDDIIGNAVVKDSIINNSDTFILLDQTKFKDNFDKIASLLFLNKVEQNKIFTINNLNNKFGRSRFKEFYLKRGSKGEVYGNEVSLEQYLTYTTEKPEKSALEYYVNEYGNFDKALEIFSAQVKNFKDDMGSMVSLINLYKKPLDRKVLEFYYEFKKKHKGQNVFKNLQNELEMNEQTLEEYIISSALSSSLS
;
A
#
# COMPACT_ATOMS: atom_id res chain seq x y z
N GLN A 1 7.89 3.17 25.30
CA GLN A 1 7.69 2.11 24.31
C GLN A 1 7.47 2.67 22.92
N LYS A 2 6.51 3.61 22.73
CA LYS A 2 6.20 4.21 21.43
C LYS A 2 7.43 4.84 20.76
N SER A 3 8.21 5.63 21.49
CA SER A 3 9.43 6.28 20.97
C SER A 3 10.50 5.26 20.52
N ILE A 4 10.62 4.13 21.20
CA ILE A 4 11.55 3.05 20.80
C ILE A 4 11.06 2.41 19.49
N LEU A 5 9.77 2.10 19.42
CA LEU A 5 9.18 1.52 18.21
C LEU A 5 9.26 2.46 17.02
N ASP A 6 9.01 3.75 17.21
CA ASP A 6 9.15 4.75 16.17
C ASP A 6 10.59 4.79 15.63
N ASN A 7 11.60 4.74 16.52
CA ASN A 7 13.00 4.70 16.11
C ASN A 7 13.37 3.40 15.37
N VAL A 8 12.86 2.27 15.81
CA VAL A 8 13.09 0.96 15.16
C VAL A 8 12.45 0.92 13.80
N LEU A 9 11.18 1.33 13.69
CA LEU A 9 10.47 1.43 12.41
C LEU A 9 11.18 2.38 11.45
N MET A 10 11.55 3.56 11.91
CA MET A 10 12.27 4.54 11.07
C MET A 10 13.61 3.98 10.60
N SER A 11 14.35 3.28 11.47
CA SER A 11 15.62 2.65 11.09
C SER A 11 15.43 1.53 10.06
N TYR A 12 14.40 0.70 10.24
CA TYR A 12 14.05 -0.37 9.29
C TYR A 12 13.61 0.20 7.94
N TYR A 13 12.72 1.19 7.93
CA TYR A 13 12.30 1.86 6.70
C TYR A 13 13.47 2.57 6.01
N HIS A 14 14.34 3.24 6.76
CA HIS A 14 15.53 3.85 6.18
C HIS A 14 16.41 2.81 5.49
N GLN A 15 16.56 1.64 6.07
CA GLN A 15 17.34 0.56 5.50
C GLN A 15 16.74 0.03 4.19
N TYR A 16 15.43 -0.15 4.14
CA TYR A 16 14.75 -0.65 2.96
C TYR A 16 14.70 0.35 1.80
N PHE A 17 14.25 1.56 2.09
CA PHE A 17 14.18 2.62 1.05
C PHE A 17 15.57 3.04 0.55
N ASN A 18 16.60 2.67 1.26
CA ASN A 18 17.97 3.06 0.96
C ASN A 18 18.77 1.95 0.28
N SER A 19 18.34 0.69 0.33
CA SER A 19 18.99 -0.41 -0.38
C SER A 19 18.83 -0.36 -1.92
N GLY A 20 18.13 0.62 -2.48
CA GLY A 20 17.95 0.81 -3.92
C GLY A 20 17.95 2.28 -4.37
N THR A 21 17.99 3.23 -3.45
CA THR A 21 18.01 4.66 -3.73
C THR A 21 19.21 5.29 -3.04
N ASN A 22 19.91 6.16 -3.70
CA ASN A 22 21.01 6.95 -3.10
C ASN A 22 20.48 7.96 -2.08
N TRP A 23 19.73 7.49 -1.06
CA TRP A 23 19.06 8.33 -0.05
C TRP A 23 20.02 9.26 0.68
N TYR A 24 21.28 8.84 0.79
CA TYR A 24 22.38 9.60 1.37
C TYR A 24 22.83 10.76 0.50
N GLU A 25 22.43 10.85 -0.78
CA GLU A 25 22.86 11.94 -1.67
C GLU A 25 22.40 13.31 -1.19
N ASN A 26 21.19 13.40 -0.65
CA ASN A 26 20.58 14.65 -0.16
C ASN A 26 20.78 14.88 1.34
N LYS A 27 21.64 14.07 2.02
CA LYS A 27 21.91 14.18 3.45
C LYS A 27 23.25 14.83 3.71
N THR A 28 23.38 15.61 4.78
CA THR A 28 24.68 16.14 5.22
C THR A 28 25.54 15.03 5.84
N SER A 29 26.86 15.25 5.90
CA SER A 29 27.76 14.27 6.58
C SER A 29 27.39 14.09 8.05
N GLU A 30 26.97 15.14 8.74
CA GLU A 30 26.50 15.10 10.12
C GLU A 30 25.25 14.23 10.29
N GLU A 31 24.26 14.37 9.39
CA GLU A 31 23.06 13.52 9.40
C GLU A 31 23.41 12.04 9.16
N LEU A 32 24.38 11.76 8.29
CA LEU A 32 24.85 10.40 8.01
C LEU A 32 25.62 9.80 9.19
N ILE A 33 26.45 10.59 9.87
CA ILE A 33 27.14 10.16 11.12
C ILE A 33 26.10 9.90 12.22
N LEU A 34 25.09 10.76 12.36
CA LEU A 34 24.00 10.51 13.30
C LEU A 34 23.25 9.20 13.01
N PHE A 35 23.13 8.84 11.74
CA PHE A 35 22.59 7.52 11.35
C PHE A 35 23.51 6.38 11.81
N LEU A 36 24.80 6.43 11.54
CA LEU A 36 25.77 5.40 11.94
C LEU A 36 25.88 5.26 13.47
N ASN A 37 25.79 6.38 14.21
CA ASN A 37 25.79 6.38 15.66
C ASN A 37 24.65 5.54 16.28
N LYS A 38 23.53 5.37 15.59
CA LYS A 38 22.44 4.49 16.03
C LYS A 38 22.86 3.02 16.10
N TYR A 39 23.85 2.65 15.30
CA TYR A 39 24.42 1.31 15.23
C TYR A 39 25.74 1.16 15.99
N ASN A 40 26.06 2.09 16.90
CA ASN A 40 27.33 2.14 17.63
C ASN A 40 28.57 2.29 16.74
N ILE A 41 28.43 2.85 15.55
CA ILE A 41 29.52 3.24 14.66
C ILE A 41 29.67 4.76 14.80
N HIS A 42 30.78 5.19 15.40
CA HIS A 42 31.03 6.60 15.69
C HIS A 42 31.89 7.24 14.58
N GLU A 43 31.91 8.54 14.54
CA GLU A 43 32.69 9.31 13.59
C GLU A 43 34.18 8.90 13.63
N GLU A 44 34.71 8.65 14.82
CA GLU A 44 36.09 8.22 15.06
C GLU A 44 36.40 6.88 14.38
N ASP A 45 35.41 5.94 14.33
CA ASP A 45 35.58 4.65 13.68
C ASP A 45 35.68 4.81 12.16
N VAL A 46 34.85 5.68 11.58
CA VAL A 46 34.89 6.02 10.16
C VAL A 46 36.20 6.75 9.81
N PHE A 47 36.62 7.65 10.69
CA PHE A 47 37.80 8.44 10.50
C PHE A 47 39.07 7.59 10.54
N SER A 48 39.20 6.68 11.51
CA SER A 48 40.39 5.81 11.66
C SER A 48 40.51 4.83 10.49
N GLU A 49 39.40 4.29 9.98
CA GLU A 49 39.42 3.43 8.79
C GLU A 49 39.81 4.25 7.54
N TYR A 50 39.27 5.45 7.38
CA TYR A 50 39.57 6.32 6.28
C TYR A 50 41.06 6.69 6.25
N GLU A 51 41.65 7.08 7.40
CA GLU A 51 43.07 7.39 7.49
C GLU A 51 43.96 6.18 7.22
N SER A 52 43.58 5.01 7.73
CA SER A 52 44.31 3.77 7.49
C SER A 52 44.29 3.33 6.02
N GLU A 53 43.16 3.48 5.33
CA GLU A 53 43.04 3.20 3.89
C GLU A 53 43.81 4.25 3.06
N SER A 54 43.71 5.53 3.39
CA SER A 54 44.44 6.57 2.68
C SER A 54 45.96 6.46 2.84
N ASN A 55 46.45 6.00 4.00
CA ASN A 55 47.88 5.75 4.24
C ASN A 55 48.38 4.49 3.53
N ARG A 56 47.56 3.48 3.30
CA ARG A 56 47.93 2.27 2.55
C ARG A 56 47.97 2.47 1.04
N GLN A 57 47.34 3.53 0.51
CA GLN A 57 47.17 3.75 -0.93
C GLN A 57 47.97 4.95 -1.47
N ARG A 58 48.86 5.51 -0.68
CA ARG A 58 49.77 6.57 -1.21
C ARG A 58 50.66 5.99 -2.29
N ASN A 59 50.46 6.44 -3.52
CA ASN A 59 51.35 6.09 -4.60
C ASN A 59 52.67 6.92 -4.51
N TYR A 60 53.71 6.51 -5.18
CA TYR A 60 55.02 7.15 -5.12
C TYR A 60 55.01 8.58 -5.61
N TYR A 61 54.13 8.96 -6.53
CA TYR A 61 53.97 10.34 -6.96
C TYR A 61 53.35 11.21 -5.84
N ASP A 62 52.39 10.67 -5.10
CA ASP A 62 51.81 11.37 -3.95
C ASP A 62 52.82 11.51 -2.79
N ILE A 63 53.67 10.52 -2.60
CA ILE A 63 54.74 10.59 -1.58
C ILE A 63 55.73 11.70 -1.91
N LEU A 64 56.09 11.88 -3.18
CA LEU A 64 56.98 12.93 -3.63
C LEU A 64 56.27 14.28 -3.83
N GLY A 65 54.92 14.32 -3.76
CA GLY A 65 54.12 15.52 -3.97
C GLY A 65 54.16 16.06 -5.41
N ILE A 66 54.32 15.18 -6.39
CA ILE A 66 54.43 15.52 -7.82
C ILE A 66 53.29 14.95 -8.64
N ALA A 67 53.06 15.47 -9.83
CA ALA A 67 52.05 14.96 -10.76
C ALA A 67 52.46 13.62 -11.39
N PHE A 68 51.50 12.80 -11.80
CA PHE A 68 51.73 11.47 -12.40
C PHE A 68 52.51 11.55 -13.73
N ASP A 69 52.47 12.69 -14.41
CA ASP A 69 53.17 13.00 -15.66
C ASP A 69 54.47 13.79 -15.44
N ALA A 70 54.89 13.90 -14.18
CA ALA A 70 56.12 14.64 -13.82
C ALA A 70 57.35 14.11 -14.56
N GLN A 71 58.21 15.02 -15.03
CA GLN A 71 59.42 14.71 -15.75
C GLN A 71 60.56 14.31 -14.78
N SER A 72 61.61 13.62 -15.26
CA SER A 72 62.69 13.11 -14.43
C SER A 72 63.39 14.22 -13.60
N GLU A 73 63.44 15.45 -14.10
CA GLU A 73 64.02 16.56 -13.34
C GLU A 73 63.14 17.02 -12.18
N GLU A 74 61.81 16.98 -12.37
CA GLU A 74 60.86 17.33 -11.31
C GLU A 74 60.86 16.25 -10.20
N ILE A 75 61.03 14.99 -10.54
CA ILE A 75 61.18 13.89 -9.58
C ILE A 75 62.43 14.09 -8.72
N LYS A 76 63.58 14.47 -9.35
CA LYS A 76 64.85 14.73 -8.64
C LYS A 76 64.74 15.93 -7.73
N GLU A 77 64.07 16.99 -8.17
CA GLU A 77 63.90 18.23 -7.40
C GLU A 77 63.01 18.00 -6.18
N ALA A 78 61.87 17.32 -6.36
CA ALA A 78 60.97 16.94 -5.29
C ALA A 78 61.67 16.05 -4.25
N PHE A 79 62.41 15.04 -4.70
CA PHE A 79 63.21 14.20 -3.81
C PHE A 79 64.23 14.99 -3.02
N ARG A 80 65.02 15.87 -3.66
CA ARG A 80 66.01 16.69 -2.95
C ARG A 80 65.39 17.54 -1.86
N LYS A 81 64.25 18.14 -2.12
CA LYS A 81 63.52 18.95 -1.15
C LYS A 81 63.07 18.10 0.06
N LEU A 82 62.42 16.99 -0.19
CA LEU A 82 61.89 16.09 0.86
C LEU A 82 63.04 15.36 1.61
N ALA A 83 64.11 14.97 0.89
CA ALA A 83 65.27 14.35 1.50
C ALA A 83 65.95 15.30 2.49
N ILE A 84 66.02 16.60 2.20
CA ILE A 84 66.56 17.61 3.11
C ILE A 84 65.64 17.81 4.32
N GLU A 85 64.34 17.77 4.12
CA GLU A 85 63.33 17.95 5.15
C GLU A 85 63.27 16.75 6.11
N TYR A 86 63.29 15.53 5.58
CA TYR A 86 63.14 14.28 6.36
C TYR A 86 64.46 13.57 6.62
N HIS A 87 65.62 14.18 6.42
CA HIS A 87 66.91 13.55 6.65
C HIS A 87 67.14 13.22 8.13
N PRO A 88 67.55 11.95 8.47
CA PRO A 88 67.73 11.58 9.86
C PRO A 88 68.68 12.50 10.64
N ASP A 89 69.81 12.90 10.03
CA ASP A 89 70.81 13.77 10.70
C ASP A 89 70.30 15.18 10.99
N LYS A 90 69.32 15.67 10.25
CA LYS A 90 68.74 16.97 10.52
C LYS A 90 67.59 16.93 11.55
N ASN A 91 67.05 15.74 11.80
CA ASN A 91 65.92 15.54 12.71
C ASN A 91 66.31 14.84 14.00
N LEU A 92 67.58 14.65 14.29
CA LEU A 92 68.13 13.95 15.47
C LEU A 92 67.54 14.42 16.82
N ASN A 93 67.13 15.70 16.90
CA ASN A 93 66.59 16.30 18.12
C ASN A 93 65.09 16.55 18.06
N ASN A 94 64.38 16.03 17.07
CA ASN A 94 62.93 16.21 16.92
C ASN A 94 62.19 14.97 17.55
N PRO A 95 61.50 15.14 18.68
CA PRO A 95 60.82 14.03 19.33
C PRO A 95 59.68 13.41 18.48
N ASP A 96 59.15 14.14 17.52
CA ASP A 96 58.07 13.71 16.62
C ASP A 96 58.59 13.22 15.26
N TYR A 97 59.92 12.96 15.17
CA TYR A 97 60.51 12.50 13.93
C TYR A 97 60.16 11.03 13.62
N ASP A 98 59.55 10.86 12.46
CA ASP A 98 59.20 9.53 11.90
C ASP A 98 60.21 9.15 10.81
N SER A 99 61.13 8.24 11.14
CA SER A 99 62.17 7.74 10.21
C SER A 99 61.55 7.01 9.00
N GLU A 100 60.34 6.44 9.12
CA GLU A 100 59.65 5.78 7.99
C GLU A 100 59.34 6.75 6.85
N LYS A 101 59.14 8.02 7.13
CA LYS A 101 58.87 9.03 6.09
C LYS A 101 60.07 9.20 5.15
N PHE A 102 61.26 9.23 5.67
CA PHE A 102 62.47 9.30 4.84
C PHE A 102 62.64 8.08 3.95
N TYR A 103 62.44 6.90 4.51
CA TYR A 103 62.54 5.66 3.73
C TYR A 103 61.49 5.55 2.63
N LYS A 104 60.26 5.98 2.89
CA LYS A 104 59.20 6.05 1.89
C LYS A 104 59.48 7.03 0.76
N VAL A 105 60.05 8.20 1.09
CA VAL A 105 60.49 9.20 0.09
C VAL A 105 61.63 8.68 -0.76
N TYR A 106 62.59 7.96 -0.14
CA TYR A 106 63.70 7.34 -0.84
C TYR A 106 63.26 6.21 -1.78
N GLU A 107 62.39 5.31 -1.32
CA GLU A 107 61.82 4.22 -2.11
C GLU A 107 61.02 4.75 -3.32
N ALA A 108 60.19 5.81 -3.10
CA ALA A 108 59.45 6.45 -4.15
C ALA A 108 60.39 7.05 -5.22
N TYR A 109 61.46 7.74 -4.78
CA TYR A 109 62.46 8.29 -5.69
C TYR A 109 63.20 7.17 -6.46
N GLU A 110 63.69 6.15 -5.79
CA GLU A 110 64.43 5.04 -6.43
C GLU A 110 63.60 4.36 -7.51
N THR A 111 62.27 4.23 -7.29
CA THR A 111 61.37 3.62 -8.25
C THR A 111 61.02 4.58 -9.42
N LEU A 112 60.75 5.85 -9.14
CA LEU A 112 60.30 6.78 -10.16
C LEU A 112 61.44 7.41 -10.98
N ASN A 113 62.64 7.45 -10.44
CA ASN A 113 63.81 8.01 -11.13
C ASN A 113 64.43 6.99 -12.16
N ASP A 114 64.16 5.74 -12.04
CA ASP A 114 64.55 4.68 -12.98
C ASP A 114 63.44 4.46 -14.02
N GLU A 115 63.73 4.63 -15.30
CA GLU A 115 62.72 4.59 -16.36
C GLU A 115 62.05 3.20 -16.48
N GLU A 116 62.76 2.10 -16.30
CA GLU A 116 62.19 0.76 -16.36
C GLU A 116 61.32 0.44 -15.14
N LYS A 117 61.83 0.74 -13.95
CA LYS A 117 61.04 0.58 -12.71
C LYS A 117 59.79 1.45 -12.71
N ARG A 118 59.94 2.70 -13.17
CA ARG A 118 58.84 3.63 -13.32
C ARG A 118 57.78 3.13 -14.29
N LYS A 119 58.15 2.57 -15.42
CA LYS A 119 57.21 2.01 -16.40
C LYS A 119 56.44 0.82 -15.80
N ILE A 120 57.09 -0.12 -15.16
CA ILE A 120 56.46 -1.24 -14.49
C ILE A 120 55.53 -0.75 -13.38
N TYR A 121 56.00 0.21 -12.59
CA TYR A 121 55.17 0.79 -11.53
C TYR A 121 53.92 1.46 -12.08
N ASN A 122 54.03 2.26 -13.14
CA ASN A 122 52.94 2.95 -13.77
C ASN A 122 51.91 1.97 -14.39
N GLU A 123 52.37 0.89 -15.03
CA GLU A 123 51.52 -0.14 -15.56
C GLU A 123 50.74 -0.83 -14.45
N THR A 124 51.41 -1.16 -13.32
CA THR A 124 50.77 -1.73 -12.14
C THR A 124 49.76 -0.79 -11.51
N GLN A 125 50.09 0.49 -11.38
CA GLN A 125 49.20 1.53 -10.89
C GLN A 125 47.99 1.76 -11.80
N LEU A 126 48.19 1.71 -13.11
CA LEU A 126 47.10 1.80 -14.11
C LEU A 126 46.11 0.60 -13.99
N ILE A 127 46.63 -0.56 -13.68
CA ILE A 127 45.81 -1.76 -13.42
C ILE A 127 45.02 -1.58 -12.11
N LEU A 128 45.66 -1.06 -11.06
CA LEU A 128 45.02 -0.77 -9.76
C LEU A 128 43.99 0.37 -9.89
N ILE A 129 44.27 1.41 -10.68
CA ILE A 129 43.32 2.50 -10.96
C ILE A 129 42.11 2.02 -11.76
N LYS A 130 42.31 1.05 -12.68
CA LYS A 130 41.21 0.46 -13.44
C LYS A 130 40.41 -0.59 -12.64
N SER A 131 41.01 -1.17 -11.62
CA SER A 131 40.37 -2.23 -10.81
C SER A 131 39.68 -1.72 -9.55
N ASN A 132 40.09 -0.57 -8.98
CA ASN A 132 39.35 0.13 -7.91
C ASN A 132 39.94 1.50 -7.55
N GLU A 133 39.10 2.43 -7.22
CA GLU A 133 39.23 3.77 -6.71
C GLU A 133 40.46 3.99 -5.79
N ILE A 134 41.52 4.58 -6.35
CA ILE A 134 42.60 5.11 -5.52
C ILE A 134 42.06 6.41 -4.89
N ILE A 135 41.85 6.39 -3.59
CA ILE A 135 41.46 7.57 -2.83
C ILE A 135 42.70 8.48 -2.75
N ARG A 136 42.74 9.52 -3.62
CA ARG A 136 43.73 10.57 -3.52
C ARG A 136 43.59 11.35 -2.21
N GLN A 137 44.65 11.65 -1.53
CA GLN A 137 44.53 12.58 -0.39
C GLN A 137 43.97 13.92 -0.85
N PRO A 138 42.97 14.44 -0.17
CA PRO A 138 42.35 15.71 -0.52
C PRO A 138 43.34 16.86 -0.29
N LYS A 139 43.53 17.68 -1.31
CA LYS A 139 44.41 18.86 -1.26
C LYS A 139 43.74 20.08 -0.63
N THR A 140 42.43 20.06 -0.55
CA THR A 140 41.59 21.13 -0.01
C THR A 140 40.61 20.62 1.02
N ALA A 141 40.12 21.48 1.90
CA ALA A 141 39.08 21.13 2.87
C ALA A 141 37.82 20.61 2.18
N GLU A 142 37.51 21.10 0.99
CA GLU A 142 36.33 20.67 0.21
C GLU A 142 36.53 19.24 -0.35
N GLU A 143 37.71 18.91 -0.86
CA GLU A 143 38.07 17.58 -1.31
C GLU A 143 38.12 16.60 -0.14
N TRP A 144 38.59 17.03 1.03
CA TRP A 144 38.58 16.25 2.25
C TRP A 144 37.14 15.92 2.68
N ASN A 145 36.28 16.92 2.76
CA ASN A 145 34.85 16.70 3.08
C ASN A 145 34.16 15.77 2.10
N LYS A 146 34.46 15.87 0.80
CA LYS A 146 33.95 15.01 -0.25
C LYS A 146 34.43 13.55 -0.09
N SER A 147 35.68 13.35 0.25
CA SER A 147 36.29 12.04 0.46
C SER A 147 35.80 11.38 1.76
N PHE A 148 35.73 12.16 2.83
CA PHE A 148 35.18 11.72 4.11
C PHE A 148 33.69 11.32 3.99
N ARG A 149 32.92 12.12 3.25
CA ARG A 149 31.53 11.76 2.92
C ARG A 149 31.43 10.42 2.17
N LYS A 150 32.36 10.14 1.24
CA LYS A 150 32.41 8.83 0.55
C LYS A 150 32.69 7.68 1.53
N ALA A 151 33.60 7.87 2.50
CA ALA A 151 33.89 6.87 3.52
C ALA A 151 32.67 6.60 4.41
N ILE A 152 31.94 7.63 4.82
CA ILE A 152 30.67 7.50 5.56
C ILE A 152 29.68 6.67 4.75
N ILE A 153 29.49 6.99 3.47
CA ILE A 153 28.56 6.27 2.59
C ILE A 153 29.00 4.82 2.40
N LYS A 154 30.29 4.53 2.24
CA LYS A 154 30.81 3.19 2.17
C LYS A 154 30.47 2.39 3.43
N LYS A 155 30.68 2.98 4.60
CA LYS A 155 30.35 2.36 5.90
C LYS A 155 28.86 2.09 6.06
N ILE A 156 28.02 3.00 5.57
CA ILE A 156 26.55 2.78 5.54
C ILE A 156 26.21 1.58 4.65
N LYS A 157 26.79 1.46 3.46
CA LYS A 157 26.56 0.33 2.56
C LYS A 157 26.98 -1.01 3.18
N GLU A 158 28.17 -1.05 3.78
CA GLU A 158 28.65 -2.24 4.50
C GLU A 158 27.72 -2.64 5.66
N LEU A 159 27.15 -1.65 6.36
CA LEU A 159 26.17 -1.85 7.41
C LEU A 159 24.86 -2.40 6.84
N GLU A 160 24.38 -1.83 5.74
CA GLU A 160 23.18 -2.27 5.03
C GLU A 160 23.31 -3.73 4.56
N GLU A 161 24.45 -4.11 3.99
CA GLU A 161 24.76 -5.50 3.61
C GLU A 161 24.78 -6.45 4.81
N LYS A 162 25.38 -6.04 5.92
CA LYS A 162 25.43 -6.86 7.16
C LYS A 162 24.07 -7.10 7.79
N LEU A 163 23.15 -6.18 7.61
CA LEU A 163 21.80 -6.28 8.16
C LEU A 163 20.86 -7.12 7.28
N GLU A 164 21.31 -7.53 6.08
CA GLU A 164 20.64 -8.48 5.17
C GLU A 164 19.15 -8.23 4.90
N THR A 165 18.69 -7.00 4.99
CA THR A 165 17.30 -6.67 4.69
C THR A 165 17.12 -6.39 3.21
N LYS A 166 16.98 -7.45 2.42
CA LYS A 166 16.80 -7.35 0.95
C LYS A 166 15.35 -7.11 0.53
N GLU A 167 14.38 -7.35 1.42
CA GLU A 167 12.96 -7.23 1.10
C GLU A 167 12.19 -6.55 2.23
N LEU A 168 11.33 -5.60 1.86
CA LEU A 168 10.37 -5.00 2.77
C LEU A 168 9.24 -6.02 3.04
N SER A 169 9.40 -6.79 4.07
CA SER A 169 8.41 -7.76 4.52
C SER A 169 8.28 -7.70 6.03
N PHE A 170 7.20 -8.23 6.57
CA PHE A 170 7.08 -8.37 8.02
C PHE A 170 8.13 -9.32 8.58
N ASN A 171 8.49 -10.38 7.84
CA ASN A 171 9.59 -11.28 8.22
C ASN A 171 10.91 -10.51 8.34
N GLY A 172 11.25 -9.70 7.33
CA GLY A 172 12.45 -8.85 7.36
C GLY A 172 12.43 -7.87 8.54
N PHE A 173 11.29 -7.26 8.83
CA PHE A 173 11.13 -6.40 9.99
C PHE A 173 11.30 -7.16 11.32
N TYR A 174 10.73 -8.36 11.45
CA TYR A 174 10.90 -9.20 12.64
C TYR A 174 12.36 -9.59 12.86
N ASP A 175 13.03 -10.09 11.81
CA ASP A 175 14.45 -10.46 11.85
C ASP A 175 15.34 -9.26 12.17
N TYR A 176 15.00 -8.08 11.62
CA TYR A 176 15.67 -6.83 11.96
C TYR A 176 15.49 -6.46 13.43
N CYS A 177 14.28 -6.56 13.97
CA CYS A 177 14.02 -6.31 15.39
C CYS A 177 14.79 -7.27 16.30
N ASP A 178 14.86 -8.55 15.95
CA ASP A 178 15.58 -9.57 16.71
C ASP A 178 17.09 -9.28 16.76
N LYS A 179 17.67 -8.84 15.66
CA LYS A 179 19.10 -8.48 15.55
C LYS A 179 19.42 -7.09 16.12
N PHE A 180 18.63 -6.08 15.79
CA PHE A 180 18.92 -4.67 16.10
C PHE A 180 18.53 -4.25 17.51
N LEU A 181 17.37 -4.68 18.02
CA LEU A 181 16.88 -4.23 19.33
C LEU A 181 17.81 -4.59 20.49
N PRO A 182 18.43 -5.79 20.54
CA PRO A 182 19.44 -6.07 21.56
C PRO A 182 20.59 -5.07 21.57
N LEU A 183 21.09 -4.69 20.39
CA LEU A 183 22.18 -3.71 20.26
C LEU A 183 21.72 -2.31 20.71
N TYR A 184 20.52 -1.91 20.30
CA TYR A 184 19.94 -0.62 20.66
C TYR A 184 19.64 -0.51 22.16
N LEU A 185 19.04 -1.54 22.75
CA LEU A 185 18.67 -1.54 24.18
C LEU A 185 19.89 -1.62 25.10
N ASN A 186 20.95 -2.35 24.71
CA ASN A 186 22.19 -2.47 25.45
C ASN A 186 23.08 -1.22 25.37
N ASN A 187 22.74 -0.25 24.53
CA ASN A 187 23.49 0.98 24.42
C ASN A 187 23.38 1.80 25.71
N LYS A 188 24.50 2.00 26.40
CA LYS A 188 24.58 2.75 27.66
C LYS A 188 24.03 4.17 27.58
N LYS A 189 23.97 4.77 26.38
CA LYS A 189 23.40 6.11 26.16
C LYS A 189 21.87 6.14 26.31
N HIS A 190 21.17 5.04 26.02
CA HIS A 190 19.71 5.01 26.03
C HIS A 190 19.10 4.70 27.40
N LYS A 191 19.84 4.03 28.29
CA LYS A 191 19.40 3.67 29.66
C LYS A 191 17.99 3.07 29.75
N ILE A 192 17.59 2.28 28.73
CA ILE A 192 16.25 1.67 28.67
C ILE A 192 16.25 0.43 29.53
N THR A 193 15.30 0.35 30.45
CA THR A 193 15.14 -0.81 31.33
C THR A 193 14.16 -1.82 30.77
N GLU A 194 14.24 -3.10 31.19
CA GLU A 194 13.28 -4.14 30.81
C GLU A 194 11.82 -3.80 31.17
N LYS A 195 11.60 -2.99 32.22
CA LYS A 195 10.27 -2.50 32.60
C LYS A 195 9.71 -1.52 31.56
N GLU A 196 10.54 -0.74 30.92
CA GLU A 196 10.15 0.23 29.90
C GLU A 196 9.93 -0.43 28.55
N PHE A 197 10.77 -1.40 28.19
CA PHE A 197 10.63 -2.18 26.97
C PHE A 197 11.13 -3.61 27.16
N ASN A 198 10.21 -4.58 27.14
CA ASN A 198 10.55 -5.99 27.21
C ASN A 198 10.63 -6.59 25.80
N LEU A 199 11.85 -6.78 25.30
CA LEU A 199 12.12 -7.32 23.97
C LEU A 199 11.49 -8.69 23.75
N ARG A 200 11.59 -9.58 24.73
CA ARG A 200 11.06 -10.94 24.64
C ARG A 200 9.56 -10.97 24.44
N THR A 201 8.83 -10.15 25.21
CA THR A 201 7.37 -9.99 25.07
C THR A 201 7.01 -9.36 23.73
N PHE A 202 7.77 -8.36 23.28
CA PHE A 202 7.56 -7.71 22.00
C PHE A 202 7.69 -8.70 20.83
N LEU A 203 8.79 -9.44 20.73
CA LEU A 203 9.02 -10.44 19.71
C LEU A 203 8.00 -11.59 19.78
N PHE A 204 7.60 -11.98 21.00
CA PHE A 204 6.56 -13.01 21.15
C PHE A 204 5.22 -12.59 20.54
N VAL A 205 4.80 -11.34 20.74
CA VAL A 205 3.56 -10.81 20.14
C VAL A 205 3.67 -10.73 18.61
N LEU A 206 4.81 -10.30 18.08
CA LEU A 206 5.04 -10.20 16.65
C LEU A 206 5.12 -11.55 15.95
N LYS A 207 5.47 -12.61 16.68
CA LYS A 207 5.65 -13.97 16.13
C LYS A 207 4.40 -14.52 15.45
N ASP A 208 3.21 -14.07 15.86
CA ASP A 208 1.95 -14.45 15.20
C ASP A 208 1.93 -14.09 13.70
N PHE A 209 2.65 -13.04 13.31
CA PHE A 209 2.73 -12.51 11.94
C PHE A 209 4.01 -12.92 11.19
N TYR A 210 4.95 -13.57 11.88
CA TYR A 210 6.18 -14.09 11.28
C TYR A 210 5.90 -15.42 10.56
N LYS A 211 6.77 -15.80 9.61
CA LYS A 211 6.65 -17.07 8.86
C LYS A 211 6.41 -18.26 9.81
N GLY A 212 5.40 -19.07 9.48
CA GLY A 212 4.95 -20.18 10.32
C GLY A 212 4.10 -19.78 11.51
N GLY A 213 3.87 -18.50 11.77
CA GLY A 213 2.89 -18.01 12.74
C GLY A 213 1.46 -18.02 12.20
N ARG A 214 0.48 -17.78 13.09
CA ARG A 214 -0.96 -17.86 12.77
C ARG A 214 -1.38 -16.96 11.59
N TYR A 215 -0.74 -15.81 11.44
CA TYR A 215 -0.99 -14.80 10.40
C TYR A 215 0.24 -14.59 9.51
N GLY A 216 1.13 -15.58 9.43
CA GLY A 216 2.41 -15.45 8.76
C GLY A 216 2.34 -15.16 7.27
N THR A 217 1.28 -15.58 6.59
CA THR A 217 1.04 -15.28 5.16
C THR A 217 0.47 -13.88 4.95
N THR A 218 -0.30 -13.35 5.90
CA THR A 218 -1.07 -12.10 5.73
C THR A 218 -0.19 -10.87 5.43
N LEU A 219 1.02 -10.79 6.00
CA LEU A 219 1.91 -9.63 5.86
C LEU A 219 3.21 -9.94 5.10
N ASN A 220 3.35 -11.16 4.57
CA ASN A 220 4.61 -11.63 3.99
C ASN A 220 4.48 -12.14 2.55
N GLU A 221 3.32 -12.00 1.94
CA GLU A 221 3.18 -12.27 0.51
C GLU A 221 3.80 -11.13 -0.29
N SER A 222 4.31 -11.47 -1.48
CA SER A 222 4.88 -10.48 -2.39
C SER A 222 3.81 -9.45 -2.75
N ALA A 223 4.15 -8.17 -2.64
CA ALA A 223 3.27 -7.10 -3.07
C ALA A 223 3.03 -7.21 -4.58
N ASP A 224 1.77 -7.21 -4.98
CA ASP A 224 1.41 -7.04 -6.38
C ASP A 224 1.68 -5.59 -6.78
N ASN A 225 2.76 -5.36 -7.51
CA ASN A 225 3.14 -4.02 -7.97
C ASN A 225 2.12 -3.43 -8.96
N THR A 226 1.25 -4.28 -9.56
CA THR A 226 0.19 -3.82 -10.46
C THR A 226 -0.87 -3.00 -9.75
N LEU A 227 -1.04 -3.18 -8.42
CA LEU A 227 -2.02 -2.46 -7.62
C LEU A 227 -1.96 -0.94 -7.79
N PHE A 228 -0.74 -0.37 -7.98
CA PHE A 228 -0.57 1.06 -8.19
C PHE A 228 -1.01 1.53 -9.59
N ASP A 229 -1.07 0.64 -10.55
CA ASP A 229 -1.46 0.95 -11.93
C ASP A 229 -2.96 0.75 -12.17
N GLU A 230 -3.62 -0.08 -11.37
CA GLU A 230 -5.04 -0.35 -11.47
C GLU A 230 -5.89 0.90 -11.22
N SER A 231 -6.90 1.11 -12.09
CA SER A 231 -7.81 2.26 -11.99
C SER A 231 -8.99 2.00 -11.05
N PHE A 232 -9.38 0.74 -10.87
CA PHE A 232 -10.47 0.32 -10.00
C PHE A 232 -10.02 -0.84 -9.12
N ILE A 233 -10.08 -0.64 -7.81
CA ILE A 233 -9.65 -1.60 -6.81
C ILE A 233 -10.77 -1.79 -5.80
N VAL A 234 -11.10 -3.02 -5.49
CA VAL A 234 -12.05 -3.39 -4.44
C VAL A 234 -11.34 -4.25 -3.41
N PHE A 235 -11.38 -3.83 -2.16
CA PHE A 235 -10.90 -4.61 -1.03
C PHE A 235 -12.09 -5.22 -0.30
N GLU A 236 -12.26 -6.52 -0.44
CA GLU A 236 -13.26 -7.27 0.32
C GLU A 236 -12.68 -7.63 1.70
N ILE A 237 -13.27 -7.08 2.75
CA ILE A 237 -12.78 -7.21 4.12
C ILE A 237 -13.70 -8.02 5.04
N ASP A 238 -14.78 -8.59 4.53
CA ASP A 238 -15.78 -9.31 5.32
C ASP A 238 -15.16 -10.46 6.12
N ASN A 239 -14.22 -11.19 5.54
CA ASN A 239 -13.54 -12.30 6.21
C ASN A 239 -12.63 -11.90 7.38
N VAL A 240 -12.23 -10.63 7.45
CA VAL A 240 -11.31 -10.13 8.50
C VAL A 240 -11.97 -9.17 9.47
N LYS A 241 -13.18 -8.67 9.17
CA LYS A 241 -13.87 -7.63 9.96
C LYS A 241 -14.09 -8.00 11.43
N ASP A 242 -14.30 -9.28 11.73
CA ASP A 242 -14.56 -9.77 13.08
C ASP A 242 -13.28 -10.18 13.82
N ASN A 243 -12.11 -10.07 13.17
CA ASN A 243 -10.83 -10.36 13.79
C ASN A 243 -10.21 -9.07 14.36
N PRO A 244 -10.19 -8.90 15.70
CA PRO A 244 -9.73 -7.66 16.34
C PRO A 244 -8.25 -7.36 16.13
N LYS A 245 -7.43 -8.34 15.71
CA LYS A 245 -6.01 -8.17 15.41
C LYS A 245 -5.78 -7.82 13.94
N LEU A 246 -6.43 -8.53 13.02
CA LEU A 246 -6.21 -8.36 11.57
C LEU A 246 -6.94 -7.16 11.00
N PHE A 247 -8.19 -6.93 11.40
CA PHE A 247 -9.00 -5.86 10.82
C PHE A 247 -8.33 -4.48 10.88
N PRO A 248 -7.78 -4.03 12.03
CA PRO A 248 -7.08 -2.74 12.07
C PRO A 248 -5.83 -2.69 11.17
N ILE A 249 -5.09 -3.79 11.07
CA ILE A 249 -3.85 -3.85 10.28
C ILE A 249 -4.19 -3.79 8.79
N VAL A 250 -5.10 -4.64 8.33
CA VAL A 250 -5.53 -4.68 6.91
C VAL A 250 -6.10 -3.33 6.49
N THR A 251 -6.95 -2.74 7.32
CA THR A 251 -7.55 -1.43 7.03
C THR A 251 -6.48 -0.32 6.95
N LEU A 252 -5.46 -0.37 7.81
CA LEU A 252 -4.34 0.56 7.76
C LEU A 252 -3.54 0.42 6.45
N ILE A 253 -3.27 -0.80 6.01
CA ILE A 253 -2.56 -1.07 4.75
C ILE A 253 -3.35 -0.50 3.57
N ILE A 254 -4.67 -0.75 3.52
CA ILE A 254 -5.54 -0.21 2.48
C ILE A 254 -5.50 1.33 2.46
N MET A 255 -5.63 1.96 3.62
CA MET A 255 -5.61 3.42 3.74
C MET A 255 -4.26 4.01 3.34
N ASP A 256 -3.16 3.40 3.76
CA ASP A 256 -1.81 3.86 3.39
C ASP A 256 -1.58 3.69 1.89
N THR A 257 -1.97 2.56 1.30
CA THR A 257 -1.92 2.32 -0.14
C THR A 257 -2.68 3.41 -0.91
N PHE A 258 -3.90 3.76 -0.47
CA PHE A 258 -4.65 4.83 -1.07
C PHE A 258 -3.94 6.18 -0.97
N ILE A 259 -3.42 6.54 0.21
CA ILE A 259 -2.71 7.79 0.43
C ILE A 259 -1.48 7.88 -0.46
N GLN A 260 -0.70 6.82 -0.58
CA GLN A 260 0.46 6.78 -1.46
C GLN A 260 0.07 6.90 -2.92
N LYS A 261 -0.90 6.12 -3.37
CA LYS A 261 -1.44 6.20 -4.74
C LYS A 261 -2.00 7.60 -5.05
N MET A 262 -2.70 8.19 -4.11
CA MET A 262 -3.22 9.56 -4.21
C MET A 262 -2.11 10.60 -4.42
N ARG A 263 -0.97 10.44 -3.72
CA ARG A 263 0.20 11.34 -3.85
C ARG A 263 0.96 11.14 -5.14
N LEU A 264 1.09 9.90 -5.61
CA LEU A 264 1.84 9.55 -6.82
C LEU A 264 1.08 9.95 -8.09
N ARG A 265 -0.23 9.68 -8.15
CA ARG A 265 -1.06 9.95 -9.32
C ARG A 265 -1.68 11.34 -9.27
N LYS A 266 -0.89 12.37 -9.53
CA LYS A 266 -1.35 13.78 -9.51
C LYS A 266 -2.18 14.16 -10.76
N ASP A 267 -2.13 13.36 -11.81
CA ASP A 267 -2.68 13.57 -13.14
C ASP A 267 -4.18 13.26 -13.26
N ARG A 268 -4.79 12.59 -12.28
CA ARG A 268 -6.17 12.14 -12.34
C ARG A 268 -6.91 12.27 -11.02
N ARG A 269 -8.25 12.29 -11.10
CA ARG A 269 -9.11 12.20 -9.91
C ARG A 269 -9.05 10.82 -9.28
N LYS A 270 -9.20 10.77 -7.98
CA LYS A 270 -9.22 9.54 -7.18
C LYS A 270 -10.38 9.62 -6.21
N ALA A 271 -11.04 8.49 -5.98
CA ALA A 271 -12.07 8.35 -4.97
C ALA A 271 -11.74 7.17 -4.06
N LEU A 272 -11.87 7.37 -2.75
CA LEU A 272 -11.93 6.29 -1.78
C LEU A 272 -13.35 6.21 -1.26
N ILE A 273 -13.99 5.07 -1.49
CA ILE A 273 -15.35 4.79 -1.01
C ILE A 273 -15.22 3.78 0.13
N ILE A 274 -15.73 4.11 1.29
CA ILE A 274 -15.70 3.28 2.50
C ILE A 274 -17.15 2.92 2.83
N GLU A 275 -17.53 1.69 2.54
CA GLU A 275 -18.82 1.13 2.95
C GLU A 275 -18.75 0.62 4.39
N GLU A 276 -19.87 0.63 5.08
CA GLU A 276 -19.97 0.28 6.51
C GLU A 276 -18.88 0.95 7.37
N ALA A 277 -18.61 2.21 7.09
CA ALA A 277 -17.49 2.98 7.66
C ALA A 277 -17.46 2.98 9.20
N TRP A 278 -18.58 2.74 9.85
CA TRP A 278 -18.70 2.70 11.31
C TRP A 278 -17.75 1.69 11.97
N LYS A 279 -17.54 0.53 11.37
CA LYS A 279 -16.60 -0.48 11.86
C LYS A 279 -15.16 0.02 11.85
N ALA A 280 -14.78 0.70 10.77
CA ALA A 280 -13.47 1.32 10.66
C ALA A 280 -13.30 2.51 11.63
N ILE A 281 -14.34 3.34 11.77
CA ILE A 281 -14.34 4.54 12.61
C ILE A 281 -14.27 4.20 14.11
N ALA A 282 -14.79 3.06 14.54
CA ALA A 282 -14.74 2.60 15.92
C ALA A 282 -13.30 2.46 16.45
N SER A 283 -12.33 2.18 15.58
CA SER A 283 -10.92 2.16 15.93
C SER A 283 -10.34 3.58 16.04
N LYS A 284 -9.75 3.92 17.19
CA LYS A 284 -9.09 5.23 17.41
C LYS A 284 -8.02 5.54 16.37
N LEU A 285 -7.29 4.52 15.90
CA LEU A 285 -6.24 4.64 14.91
C LEU A 285 -6.84 4.98 13.54
N MET A 286 -7.87 4.26 13.13
CA MET A 286 -8.58 4.49 11.87
C MET A 286 -9.30 5.83 11.86
N GLY A 287 -9.93 6.20 12.98
CA GLY A 287 -10.51 7.54 13.13
C GLY A 287 -9.51 8.65 12.82
N GLY A 288 -8.25 8.51 13.26
CA GLY A 288 -7.17 9.43 12.95
C GLY A 288 -6.83 9.48 11.45
N TYR A 289 -6.82 8.34 10.76
CA TYR A 289 -6.59 8.28 9.30
C TYR A 289 -7.75 8.89 8.50
N ILE A 290 -8.99 8.61 8.87
CA ILE A 290 -10.16 9.20 8.22
C ILE A 290 -10.16 10.72 8.41
N LEU A 291 -9.84 11.19 9.62
CA LEU A 291 -9.66 12.62 9.89
C LEU A 291 -8.59 13.25 9.00
N TYR A 292 -7.43 12.61 8.87
CA TYR A 292 -6.36 13.07 7.99
C TYR A 292 -6.83 13.09 6.53
N LEU A 293 -7.50 12.05 6.07
CA LEU A 293 -8.01 11.92 4.71
C LEU A 293 -8.97 13.08 4.39
N TYR A 294 -10.01 13.31 5.19
CA TYR A 294 -10.98 14.36 4.97
C TYR A 294 -10.37 15.78 4.96
N LYS A 295 -9.30 16.01 5.72
CA LYS A 295 -8.57 17.28 5.73
C LYS A 295 -7.63 17.47 4.53
N THR A 296 -7.17 16.39 3.89
CA THR A 296 -6.06 16.48 2.93
C THR A 296 -6.40 16.02 1.53
N VAL A 297 -7.35 15.11 1.35
CA VAL A 297 -7.67 14.46 0.07
C VAL A 297 -7.89 15.45 -1.09
N ARG A 298 -8.54 16.58 -0.82
CA ARG A 298 -8.80 17.65 -1.79
C ARG A 298 -7.51 18.21 -2.41
N LYS A 299 -6.43 18.32 -1.64
CA LYS A 299 -5.13 18.85 -2.12
C LYS A 299 -4.51 17.98 -3.22
N PHE A 300 -4.95 16.74 -3.34
CA PHE A 300 -4.44 15.75 -4.28
C PHE A 300 -5.47 15.32 -5.33
N TRP A 301 -6.49 16.12 -5.57
CA TRP A 301 -7.59 15.78 -6.48
C TRP A 301 -8.28 14.46 -6.09
N GLY A 302 -8.39 14.23 -4.81
CA GLY A 302 -9.04 13.07 -4.25
C GLY A 302 -10.42 13.41 -3.67
N GLU A 303 -11.25 12.38 -3.59
CA GLU A 303 -12.56 12.38 -2.96
C GLU A 303 -12.59 11.27 -1.90
N ALA A 304 -13.22 11.56 -0.77
CA ALA A 304 -13.48 10.58 0.28
C ALA A 304 -14.99 10.46 0.44
N VAL A 305 -15.51 9.26 0.25
CA VAL A 305 -16.92 8.94 0.37
C VAL A 305 -17.09 7.92 1.49
N VAL A 306 -17.91 8.26 2.46
CA VAL A 306 -18.29 7.37 3.56
C VAL A 306 -19.76 7.02 3.39
N VAL A 307 -20.03 5.71 3.35
CA VAL A 307 -21.37 5.17 3.26
C VAL A 307 -21.72 4.50 4.58
N THR A 308 -22.88 4.82 5.14
CA THR A 308 -23.38 4.21 6.37
C THR A 308 -24.89 4.01 6.29
N GLN A 309 -25.37 2.96 6.93
CA GLN A 309 -26.81 2.69 7.06
C GLN A 309 -27.41 3.41 8.27
N GLU A 310 -26.60 3.72 9.29
CA GLU A 310 -27.02 4.36 10.51
C GLU A 310 -26.12 5.58 10.81
N LEU A 311 -26.74 6.73 11.00
CA LEU A 311 -25.99 7.94 11.30
C LEU A 311 -25.41 7.95 12.71
N ASP A 312 -26.03 7.24 13.64
CA ASP A 312 -25.57 7.13 15.02
C ASP A 312 -24.17 6.51 15.11
N ASP A 313 -23.77 5.70 14.13
CA ASP A 313 -22.42 5.10 14.02
C ASP A 313 -21.34 6.15 13.77
N ILE A 314 -21.65 7.18 12.96
CA ILE A 314 -20.75 8.31 12.74
C ILE A 314 -20.74 9.24 13.96
N ILE A 315 -21.88 9.41 14.62
CA ILE A 315 -22.06 10.31 15.76
C ILE A 315 -21.35 9.78 17.00
N GLY A 316 -21.25 8.46 17.15
CA GLY A 316 -20.65 7.79 18.32
C GLY A 316 -19.17 8.15 18.57
N ASN A 317 -18.45 8.60 17.53
CA ASN A 317 -17.09 9.09 17.67
C ASN A 317 -17.03 10.60 17.41
N ALA A 318 -16.99 11.42 18.46
CA ALA A 318 -17.02 12.86 18.39
C ALA A 318 -15.94 13.47 17.47
N VAL A 319 -14.71 12.91 17.50
CA VAL A 319 -13.60 13.43 16.69
C VAL A 319 -13.85 13.19 15.19
N VAL A 320 -14.40 12.04 14.85
CA VAL A 320 -14.66 11.68 13.46
C VAL A 320 -15.91 12.35 12.93
N LYS A 321 -16.96 12.46 13.75
CA LYS A 321 -18.19 13.18 13.44
C LYS A 321 -17.90 14.61 12.96
N ASP A 322 -17.22 15.39 13.80
CA ASP A 322 -16.92 16.78 13.49
C ASP A 322 -16.02 16.89 12.25
N SER A 323 -15.15 15.94 12.04
CA SER A 323 -14.25 15.94 10.90
C SER A 323 -14.92 15.53 9.58
N ILE A 324 -15.75 14.51 9.58
CA ILE A 324 -16.46 14.05 8.38
C ILE A 324 -17.51 15.12 8.00
N ILE A 325 -18.37 15.49 8.92
CA ILE A 325 -19.47 16.42 8.63
C ILE A 325 -18.95 17.81 8.21
N ASN A 326 -17.99 18.37 8.97
CA ASN A 326 -17.50 19.72 8.70
C ASN A 326 -16.63 19.83 7.44
N ASN A 327 -16.06 18.70 6.96
CA ASN A 327 -15.25 18.69 5.75
C ASN A 327 -15.96 18.06 4.55
N SER A 328 -17.19 17.57 4.70
CA SER A 328 -18.00 17.06 3.61
C SER A 328 -18.70 18.22 2.90
N ASP A 329 -18.51 18.30 1.60
CA ASP A 329 -19.15 19.31 0.72
C ASP A 329 -20.51 18.83 0.19
N THR A 330 -20.70 17.52 0.15
CA THR A 330 -21.88 16.88 -0.44
C THR A 330 -22.42 15.80 0.49
N PHE A 331 -23.74 15.81 0.68
CA PHE A 331 -24.49 14.79 1.41
C PHE A 331 -25.54 14.18 0.50
N ILE A 332 -25.59 12.84 0.48
CA ILE A 332 -26.60 12.09 -0.28
C ILE A 332 -27.44 11.30 0.72
N LEU A 333 -28.73 11.55 0.73
CA LEU A 333 -29.68 10.83 1.57
C LEU A 333 -30.61 9.99 0.70
N LEU A 334 -30.66 8.71 0.98
CA LEU A 334 -31.65 7.79 0.42
C LEU A 334 -32.96 7.93 1.19
N ASP A 335 -33.92 7.06 0.96
CA ASP A 335 -35.21 7.06 1.64
C ASP A 335 -35.06 7.00 3.17
N GLN A 336 -35.54 8.04 3.83
CA GLN A 336 -35.48 8.20 5.29
C GLN A 336 -36.82 7.98 5.99
N THR A 337 -37.81 7.43 5.31
CA THR A 337 -39.16 7.24 5.84
C THR A 337 -39.17 6.39 7.12
N LYS A 338 -38.25 5.41 7.21
CA LYS A 338 -38.03 4.56 8.40
C LYS A 338 -37.64 5.35 9.65
N PHE A 339 -36.95 6.47 9.49
CA PHE A 339 -36.34 7.25 10.57
C PHE A 339 -37.13 8.52 10.89
N LYS A 340 -38.35 8.66 10.38
CA LYS A 340 -39.13 9.88 10.46
C LYS A 340 -39.29 10.42 11.88
N ASP A 341 -39.50 9.52 12.85
CA ASP A 341 -39.70 9.89 14.25
C ASP A 341 -38.43 10.40 14.95
N ASN A 342 -37.26 10.03 14.48
CA ASN A 342 -35.95 10.42 15.02
C ASN A 342 -35.13 11.32 14.07
N PHE A 343 -35.75 11.82 13.01
CA PHE A 343 -35.06 12.56 11.95
C PHE A 343 -34.49 13.90 12.40
N ASP A 344 -34.99 14.48 13.49
CA ASP A 344 -34.50 15.76 14.01
C ASP A 344 -33.01 15.77 14.35
N LYS A 345 -32.46 14.62 14.78
CA LYS A 345 -31.02 14.48 15.01
C LYS A 345 -30.22 14.59 13.72
N ILE A 346 -30.70 13.92 12.67
CA ILE A 346 -30.11 13.98 11.32
C ILE A 346 -30.21 15.38 10.76
N ALA A 347 -31.39 15.99 10.88
CA ALA A 347 -31.66 17.32 10.40
C ALA A 347 -30.75 18.36 11.06
N SER A 348 -30.56 18.26 12.37
CA SER A 348 -29.69 19.16 13.12
C SER A 348 -28.22 18.97 12.73
N LEU A 349 -27.76 17.72 12.57
CA LEU A 349 -26.38 17.39 12.21
C LEU A 349 -26.00 17.85 10.81
N LEU A 350 -26.91 17.71 9.84
CA LEU A 350 -26.70 18.10 8.45
C LEU A 350 -27.20 19.52 8.14
N PHE A 351 -27.60 20.28 9.15
CA PHE A 351 -28.12 21.64 9.02
C PHE A 351 -29.27 21.72 8.00
N LEU A 352 -30.25 20.80 8.11
CA LEU A 352 -31.42 20.75 7.20
C LEU A 352 -32.53 21.64 7.72
N ASN A 353 -32.96 22.58 6.87
CA ASN A 353 -34.14 23.38 7.17
C ASN A 353 -35.45 22.58 6.95
N LYS A 354 -36.60 23.13 7.34
CA LYS A 354 -37.90 22.45 7.27
C LYS A 354 -38.33 22.11 5.83
N VAL A 355 -37.96 22.94 4.86
CA VAL A 355 -38.24 22.68 3.44
C VAL A 355 -37.44 21.48 2.93
N GLU A 356 -36.17 21.43 3.28
CA GLU A 356 -35.29 20.31 2.92
C GLU A 356 -35.76 18.99 3.55
N GLN A 357 -36.17 19.00 4.82
CA GLN A 357 -36.77 17.86 5.50
C GLN A 357 -38.01 17.35 4.77
N ASN A 358 -38.91 18.26 4.39
CA ASN A 358 -40.10 17.88 3.63
C ASN A 358 -39.76 17.26 2.26
N LYS A 359 -38.75 17.80 1.54
CA LYS A 359 -38.28 17.23 0.28
C LYS A 359 -37.76 15.80 0.50
N ILE A 360 -36.98 15.56 1.54
CA ILE A 360 -36.41 14.22 1.86
C ILE A 360 -37.52 13.20 2.07
N PHE A 361 -38.63 13.58 2.74
CA PHE A 361 -39.74 12.67 2.95
C PHE A 361 -40.61 12.44 1.72
N THR A 362 -40.39 13.16 0.61
CA THR A 362 -41.06 12.87 -0.66
C THR A 362 -40.32 11.83 -1.51
N ILE A 363 -39.09 11.45 -1.11
CA ILE A 363 -38.27 10.45 -1.83
C ILE A 363 -39.06 9.17 -2.00
N ASN A 364 -39.12 8.67 -3.23
CA ASN A 364 -39.85 7.49 -3.62
C ASN A 364 -41.39 7.51 -3.41
N ASN A 365 -41.98 8.59 -3.01
CA ASN A 365 -43.43 8.73 -2.77
C ASN A 365 -44.19 9.42 -3.93
N LEU A 366 -43.49 9.95 -4.91
CA LEU A 366 -44.11 10.65 -6.05
C LEU A 366 -44.64 9.63 -7.09
N ASN A 367 -45.76 10.01 -7.74
CA ASN A 367 -46.44 9.16 -8.74
C ASN A 367 -45.73 9.08 -10.11
N ASN A 368 -44.56 9.69 -10.26
CA ASN A 368 -43.78 9.68 -11.50
C ASN A 368 -43.11 8.35 -11.83
N LYS A 369 -43.38 7.29 -11.05
CA LYS A 369 -42.79 5.97 -11.19
C LYS A 369 -43.58 5.00 -12.08
N PHE A 370 -44.72 5.41 -12.57
CA PHE A 370 -45.59 4.53 -13.32
C PHE A 370 -44.84 3.86 -14.48
N GLY A 371 -44.73 2.55 -14.45
CA GLY A 371 -43.98 1.78 -15.44
C GLY A 371 -42.44 1.81 -15.33
N ARG A 372 -41.88 2.49 -14.31
CA ARG A 372 -40.41 2.66 -14.13
C ARG A 372 -39.93 1.96 -12.85
N SER A 373 -39.88 0.67 -12.85
CA SER A 373 -39.56 -0.14 -11.66
C SER A 373 -38.11 0.06 -11.15
N ARG A 374 -37.20 0.45 -12.04
CA ARG A 374 -35.78 0.68 -11.73
C ARG A 374 -35.44 2.15 -11.45
N PHE A 375 -36.45 2.99 -11.36
CA PHE A 375 -36.30 4.39 -10.98
C PHE A 375 -36.29 4.53 -9.46
N LYS A 376 -35.27 5.19 -8.92
CA LYS A 376 -35.13 5.52 -7.50
C LYS A 376 -34.79 6.99 -7.33
N GLU A 377 -35.24 7.58 -6.26
CA GLU A 377 -34.95 8.98 -5.93
C GLU A 377 -33.99 9.04 -4.74
N PHE A 378 -33.21 10.09 -4.70
CA PHE A 378 -32.34 10.44 -3.58
C PHE A 378 -32.27 11.95 -3.42
N TYR A 379 -32.04 12.41 -2.20
CA TYR A 379 -31.79 13.82 -1.90
C TYR A 379 -30.29 14.08 -1.93
N LEU A 380 -29.87 15.13 -2.65
CA LEU A 380 -28.50 15.57 -2.72
C LEU A 380 -28.41 17.00 -2.22
N LYS A 381 -27.61 17.23 -1.17
CA LYS A 381 -27.27 18.53 -0.63
C LYS A 381 -25.82 18.85 -0.94
N ARG A 382 -25.61 20.03 -1.54
CA ARG A 382 -24.27 20.58 -1.76
C ARG A 382 -24.22 22.01 -1.30
N GLY A 383 -23.45 22.28 -0.24
CA GLY A 383 -23.44 23.57 0.42
C GLY A 383 -24.82 23.93 0.94
N SER A 384 -25.35 25.08 0.52
CA SER A 384 -26.70 25.58 0.92
C SER A 384 -27.85 25.08 0.05
N LYS A 385 -27.57 24.34 -1.03
CA LYS A 385 -28.59 23.86 -1.98
C LYS A 385 -28.81 22.36 -1.82
N GLY A 386 -30.08 21.98 -1.70
CA GLY A 386 -30.48 20.60 -1.62
C GLY A 386 -31.74 20.33 -2.45
N GLU A 387 -31.66 19.30 -3.31
CA GLU A 387 -32.76 18.90 -4.20
C GLU A 387 -32.88 17.37 -4.27
N VAL A 388 -34.07 16.92 -4.66
CA VAL A 388 -34.35 15.51 -4.95
C VAL A 388 -34.03 15.23 -6.41
N TYR A 389 -33.23 14.19 -6.64
CA TYR A 389 -32.87 13.72 -7.97
C TYR A 389 -33.38 12.30 -8.17
N GLY A 390 -33.73 11.97 -9.42
CA GLY A 390 -34.08 10.63 -9.82
C GLY A 390 -32.94 9.96 -10.57
N ASN A 391 -32.74 8.70 -10.26
CA ASN A 391 -31.81 7.81 -10.95
C ASN A 391 -32.55 6.62 -11.52
N GLU A 392 -32.35 6.31 -12.79
CA GLU A 392 -32.89 5.15 -13.45
C GLU A 392 -31.74 4.39 -14.13
N VAL A 393 -31.64 3.10 -13.83
CA VAL A 393 -30.63 2.23 -14.40
C VAL A 393 -31.22 1.35 -15.49
N SER A 394 -30.41 0.95 -16.48
CA SER A 394 -30.83 -0.02 -17.46
C SER A 394 -31.10 -1.39 -16.83
N LEU A 395 -31.78 -2.28 -17.53
CA LEU A 395 -32.00 -3.65 -17.06
C LEU A 395 -30.67 -4.37 -16.83
N GLU A 396 -29.77 -4.22 -17.75
CA GLU A 396 -28.43 -4.80 -17.70
C GLU A 396 -27.63 -4.31 -16.49
N GLN A 397 -27.62 -2.99 -16.24
CA GLN A 397 -26.99 -2.43 -15.05
C GLN A 397 -27.65 -2.94 -13.77
N TYR A 398 -28.97 -2.99 -13.72
CA TYR A 398 -29.68 -3.54 -12.56
C TYR A 398 -29.28 -4.98 -12.27
N LEU A 399 -29.27 -5.85 -13.29
CA LEU A 399 -28.90 -7.26 -13.15
C LEU A 399 -27.43 -7.46 -12.79
N THR A 400 -26.54 -6.56 -13.23
CA THR A 400 -25.12 -6.60 -12.89
C THR A 400 -24.89 -6.30 -11.39
N TYR A 401 -25.64 -5.34 -10.83
CA TYR A 401 -25.39 -4.84 -9.48
C TYR A 401 -26.41 -5.28 -8.44
N THR A 402 -27.46 -6.03 -8.84
CA THR A 402 -28.48 -6.49 -7.90
C THR A 402 -27.91 -7.43 -6.84
N THR A 403 -28.32 -7.22 -5.60
CA THR A 403 -28.05 -8.10 -4.45
C THR A 403 -29.25 -8.98 -4.11
N GLU A 404 -30.36 -8.81 -4.84
CA GLU A 404 -31.56 -9.62 -4.63
C GLU A 404 -31.29 -11.08 -5.01
N LYS A 405 -31.42 -11.97 -4.02
CA LYS A 405 -31.05 -13.38 -4.17
C LYS A 405 -31.75 -14.09 -5.34
N PRO A 406 -33.06 -13.89 -5.57
CA PRO A 406 -33.73 -14.57 -6.66
C PRO A 406 -33.19 -14.22 -8.03
N GLU A 407 -32.97 -12.91 -8.30
CA GLU A 407 -32.43 -12.41 -9.56
C GLU A 407 -30.99 -12.85 -9.77
N LYS A 408 -30.18 -12.75 -8.72
CA LYS A 408 -28.77 -13.18 -8.75
C LYS A 408 -28.66 -14.67 -9.06
N SER A 409 -29.42 -15.50 -8.35
CA SER A 409 -29.44 -16.96 -8.57
C SER A 409 -29.91 -17.33 -9.98
N ALA A 410 -30.94 -16.64 -10.48
CA ALA A 410 -31.41 -16.83 -11.83
C ALA A 410 -30.34 -16.50 -12.89
N LEU A 411 -29.62 -15.40 -12.73
CA LEU A 411 -28.52 -15.02 -13.63
C LEU A 411 -27.36 -16.01 -13.53
N GLU A 412 -27.03 -16.52 -12.34
CA GLU A 412 -25.97 -17.51 -12.15
C GLU A 412 -26.19 -18.79 -12.96
N TYR A 413 -27.45 -19.26 -13.13
CA TYR A 413 -27.74 -20.40 -14.02
C TYR A 413 -27.35 -20.11 -15.48
N TYR A 414 -27.52 -18.87 -15.93
CA TYR A 414 -27.10 -18.45 -17.28
C TYR A 414 -25.56 -18.34 -17.37
N VAL A 415 -24.91 -17.81 -16.35
CA VAL A 415 -23.43 -17.72 -16.31
C VAL A 415 -22.83 -19.12 -16.35
N ASN A 416 -23.37 -20.06 -15.59
CA ASN A 416 -22.89 -21.45 -15.57
C ASN A 416 -23.06 -22.15 -16.92
N GLU A 417 -24.15 -21.88 -17.64
CA GLU A 417 -24.42 -22.49 -18.95
C GLU A 417 -23.54 -21.90 -20.04
N TYR A 418 -23.38 -20.57 -20.05
CA TYR A 418 -22.68 -19.88 -21.15
C TYR A 418 -21.21 -19.60 -20.86
N GLY A 419 -20.72 -19.81 -19.64
CA GLY A 419 -19.32 -19.67 -19.25
C GLY A 419 -18.76 -18.24 -19.30
N ASN A 420 -19.59 -17.23 -19.60
CA ASN A 420 -19.22 -15.84 -19.71
C ASN A 420 -20.34 -14.93 -19.19
N PHE A 421 -20.03 -14.03 -18.29
CA PHE A 421 -21.01 -13.15 -17.64
C PHE A 421 -21.69 -12.21 -18.63
N ASP A 422 -20.95 -11.55 -19.50
CA ASP A 422 -21.52 -10.58 -20.44
C ASP A 422 -22.49 -11.22 -21.41
N LYS A 423 -22.13 -12.40 -21.94
CA LYS A 423 -23.00 -13.20 -22.82
C LYS A 423 -24.24 -13.68 -22.09
N ALA A 424 -24.09 -14.16 -20.85
CA ALA A 424 -25.20 -14.59 -20.02
C ALA A 424 -26.17 -13.44 -19.73
N LEU A 425 -25.65 -12.28 -19.40
CA LEU A 425 -26.39 -11.04 -19.14
C LEU A 425 -27.17 -10.58 -20.38
N GLU A 426 -26.55 -10.60 -21.56
CA GLU A 426 -27.19 -10.24 -22.82
C GLU A 426 -28.38 -11.17 -23.13
N ILE A 427 -28.18 -12.49 -23.05
CA ILE A 427 -29.25 -13.49 -23.30
C ILE A 427 -30.37 -13.37 -22.28
N PHE A 428 -30.02 -13.26 -20.98
CA PHE A 428 -30.99 -13.10 -19.91
C PHE A 428 -31.83 -11.81 -20.11
N SER A 429 -31.17 -10.68 -20.38
CA SER A 429 -31.85 -9.40 -20.61
C SER A 429 -32.77 -9.44 -21.84
N ALA A 430 -32.33 -10.08 -22.92
CA ALA A 430 -33.16 -10.28 -24.10
C ALA A 430 -34.39 -11.15 -23.80
N GLN A 431 -34.24 -12.20 -23.00
CA GLN A 431 -35.38 -13.03 -22.59
C GLN A 431 -36.35 -12.28 -21.69
N VAL A 432 -35.85 -11.48 -20.70
CA VAL A 432 -36.72 -10.62 -19.87
C VAL A 432 -37.53 -9.66 -20.73
N LYS A 433 -36.93 -9.03 -21.73
CA LYS A 433 -37.63 -8.10 -22.67
C LYS A 433 -38.71 -8.77 -23.49
N ASN A 434 -38.52 -10.04 -23.82
CA ASN A 434 -39.45 -10.85 -24.64
C ASN A 434 -40.42 -11.67 -23.83
N PHE A 435 -40.28 -11.76 -22.52
CA PHE A 435 -41.18 -12.52 -21.65
C PHE A 435 -42.52 -11.82 -21.54
N LYS A 436 -43.63 -12.57 -21.66
CA LYS A 436 -44.98 -12.00 -21.69
C LYS A 436 -45.53 -11.54 -20.35
N ASP A 437 -44.87 -11.94 -19.28
CA ASP A 437 -45.17 -11.52 -17.90
C ASP A 437 -44.10 -10.59 -17.34
N ASP A 438 -44.22 -10.33 -16.04
CA ASP A 438 -43.24 -9.54 -15.31
C ASP A 438 -41.93 -10.33 -15.07
N MET A 439 -40.88 -9.59 -14.79
CA MET A 439 -39.53 -10.13 -14.53
C MET A 439 -39.52 -11.08 -13.31
N GLY A 440 -40.31 -10.81 -12.27
CA GLY A 440 -40.36 -11.64 -11.07
C GLY A 440 -40.92 -13.05 -11.39
N SER A 441 -41.90 -13.12 -12.28
CA SER A 441 -42.43 -14.39 -12.80
C SER A 441 -41.39 -15.18 -13.59
N MET A 442 -40.61 -14.51 -14.42
CA MET A 442 -39.49 -15.15 -15.15
C MET A 442 -38.41 -15.66 -14.22
N VAL A 443 -37.98 -14.85 -13.26
CA VAL A 443 -36.98 -15.23 -12.25
C VAL A 443 -37.43 -16.41 -11.43
N SER A 444 -38.69 -16.42 -11.02
CA SER A 444 -39.30 -17.57 -10.28
C SER A 444 -39.28 -18.84 -11.11
N LEU A 445 -39.59 -18.75 -12.39
CA LEU A 445 -39.56 -19.90 -13.30
C LEU A 445 -38.14 -20.45 -13.51
N ILE A 446 -37.15 -19.55 -13.69
CA ILE A 446 -35.77 -19.96 -13.82
C ILE A 446 -35.26 -20.65 -12.54
N ASN A 447 -35.60 -20.11 -11.37
CA ASN A 447 -35.19 -20.69 -10.09
C ASN A 447 -35.84 -22.08 -9.82
N LEU A 448 -37.04 -22.33 -10.33
CA LEU A 448 -37.66 -23.66 -10.32
C LEU A 448 -37.02 -24.62 -11.33
N TYR A 449 -36.69 -24.11 -12.53
CA TYR A 449 -36.10 -24.92 -13.59
C TYR A 449 -34.61 -25.19 -13.37
N LYS A 450 -33.92 -24.26 -12.67
CA LYS A 450 -32.48 -24.29 -12.38
C LYS A 450 -31.57 -24.32 -13.62
N LYS A 451 -32.08 -23.85 -14.74
CA LYS A 451 -31.41 -23.73 -16.05
C LYS A 451 -31.92 -22.50 -16.79
N PRO A 452 -31.21 -22.00 -17.83
CA PRO A 452 -31.75 -21.01 -18.76
C PRO A 452 -33.08 -21.49 -19.39
N LEU A 453 -34.01 -20.57 -19.54
CA LEU A 453 -35.33 -20.92 -20.11
C LEU A 453 -35.19 -21.26 -21.60
N ASP A 454 -35.73 -22.39 -21.96
CA ASP A 454 -35.90 -22.81 -23.35
C ASP A 454 -37.37 -22.68 -23.81
N ARG A 455 -37.60 -22.92 -25.09
CA ARG A 455 -38.91 -22.81 -25.69
C ARG A 455 -39.93 -23.77 -25.07
N LYS A 456 -39.50 -24.97 -24.70
CA LYS A 456 -40.41 -26.01 -24.13
C LYS A 456 -40.92 -25.58 -22.75
N VAL A 457 -40.04 -25.05 -21.91
CA VAL A 457 -40.40 -24.56 -20.57
C VAL A 457 -41.33 -23.36 -20.66
N LEU A 458 -41.10 -22.44 -21.62
CA LEU A 458 -41.98 -21.29 -21.83
C LEU A 458 -43.38 -21.70 -22.32
N GLU A 459 -43.48 -22.59 -23.28
CA GLU A 459 -44.75 -23.15 -23.78
C GLU A 459 -45.52 -23.81 -22.65
N PHE A 460 -44.87 -24.68 -21.88
CA PHE A 460 -45.46 -25.33 -20.71
C PHE A 460 -45.94 -24.30 -19.66
N TYR A 461 -45.15 -23.32 -19.31
CA TYR A 461 -45.49 -22.28 -18.33
C TYR A 461 -46.77 -21.52 -18.74
N TYR A 462 -46.88 -21.13 -20.01
CA TYR A 462 -48.06 -20.41 -20.48
C TYR A 462 -49.30 -21.27 -20.53
N GLU A 463 -49.19 -22.55 -20.85
CA GLU A 463 -50.31 -23.50 -20.78
C GLU A 463 -50.74 -23.78 -19.35
N PHE A 464 -49.77 -24.01 -18.45
CA PHE A 464 -50.04 -24.21 -17.04
C PHE A 464 -50.75 -22.99 -16.42
N LYS A 465 -50.29 -21.81 -16.76
CA LYS A 465 -50.92 -20.56 -16.34
C LYS A 465 -52.35 -20.39 -16.83
N LYS A 466 -52.67 -20.85 -18.03
CA LYS A 466 -54.03 -20.83 -18.56
C LYS A 466 -54.96 -21.73 -17.75
N LYS A 467 -54.49 -22.90 -17.34
CA LYS A 467 -55.25 -23.86 -16.52
C LYS A 467 -55.52 -23.33 -15.10
N HIS A 468 -54.62 -22.59 -14.54
CA HIS A 468 -54.65 -22.09 -13.15
C HIS A 468 -54.97 -20.58 -13.06
N LYS A 469 -55.87 -20.09 -13.90
CA LYS A 469 -56.31 -18.67 -13.89
C LYS A 469 -56.82 -18.25 -12.51
N GLY A 470 -56.29 -17.13 -11.98
CA GLY A 470 -56.71 -16.53 -10.71
C GLY A 470 -56.05 -17.12 -9.46
N GLN A 471 -55.11 -18.05 -9.60
CA GLN A 471 -54.36 -18.68 -8.52
C GLN A 471 -52.87 -18.24 -8.59
N ASN A 472 -52.14 -18.44 -7.48
CA ASN A 472 -50.70 -18.26 -7.50
C ASN A 472 -50.01 -19.38 -8.28
N VAL A 473 -49.68 -19.13 -9.54
CA VAL A 473 -49.15 -20.09 -10.51
C VAL A 473 -47.90 -20.81 -9.97
N PHE A 474 -46.99 -20.03 -9.40
CA PHE A 474 -45.72 -20.60 -8.91
C PHE A 474 -45.89 -21.47 -7.69
N LYS A 475 -46.79 -21.07 -6.76
CA LYS A 475 -47.09 -21.89 -5.58
C LYS A 475 -47.76 -23.19 -5.97
N ASN A 476 -48.67 -23.15 -6.94
CA ASN A 476 -49.32 -24.38 -7.43
C ASN A 476 -48.33 -25.29 -8.14
N LEU A 477 -47.45 -24.71 -9.00
CA LEU A 477 -46.43 -25.47 -9.69
C LEU A 477 -45.44 -26.10 -8.70
N GLN A 478 -45.00 -25.36 -7.69
CA GLN A 478 -44.13 -25.87 -6.64
C GLN A 478 -44.78 -27.00 -5.85
N ASN A 479 -46.05 -26.87 -5.45
CA ASN A 479 -46.79 -27.91 -4.77
C ASN A 479 -46.91 -29.18 -5.62
N GLU A 480 -47.16 -29.04 -6.93
CA GLU A 480 -47.25 -30.20 -7.81
C GLU A 480 -45.90 -30.91 -7.99
N LEU A 481 -44.81 -30.16 -8.07
CA LEU A 481 -43.46 -30.72 -8.12
C LEU A 481 -43.09 -31.45 -6.82
N GLU A 482 -43.42 -30.87 -5.67
CA GLU A 482 -43.17 -31.46 -4.35
C GLU A 482 -44.04 -32.75 -4.15
N MET A 483 -45.31 -32.70 -4.54
CA MET A 483 -46.21 -33.87 -4.42
C MET A 483 -45.79 -35.04 -5.29
N ASN A 484 -45.17 -34.77 -6.45
CA ASN A 484 -44.74 -35.82 -7.38
C ASN A 484 -43.26 -36.18 -7.20
N GLU A 485 -42.53 -35.52 -6.29
CA GLU A 485 -41.08 -35.67 -6.10
C GLU A 485 -40.28 -35.51 -7.41
N GLN A 486 -40.70 -34.58 -8.27
CA GLN A 486 -40.15 -34.39 -9.62
C GLN A 486 -39.47 -33.01 -9.72
N THR A 487 -38.43 -32.95 -10.54
CA THR A 487 -37.91 -31.69 -11.06
C THR A 487 -38.89 -31.11 -12.10
N LEU A 488 -38.79 -29.80 -12.37
CA LEU A 488 -39.63 -29.17 -13.38
C LEU A 488 -39.40 -29.80 -14.78
N GLU A 489 -38.19 -30.21 -15.09
CA GLU A 489 -37.84 -30.87 -16.33
C GLU A 489 -38.57 -32.24 -16.48
N GLU A 490 -38.53 -33.07 -15.46
CA GLU A 490 -39.19 -34.36 -15.41
C GLU A 490 -40.72 -34.22 -15.48
N TYR A 491 -41.26 -33.21 -14.79
CA TYR A 491 -42.71 -32.92 -14.80
C TYR A 491 -43.19 -32.49 -16.20
N ILE A 492 -42.40 -31.64 -16.92
CA ILE A 492 -42.70 -31.23 -18.30
C ILE A 492 -42.70 -32.44 -19.22
N ILE A 493 -41.75 -33.35 -19.09
CA ILE A 493 -41.66 -34.55 -19.91
C ILE A 493 -42.84 -35.48 -19.65
N SER A 494 -43.18 -35.73 -18.38
CA SER A 494 -44.28 -36.61 -17.99
C SER A 494 -45.65 -36.07 -18.41
N SER A 495 -45.85 -34.75 -18.30
CA SER A 495 -47.09 -34.10 -18.74
C SER A 495 -47.25 -34.08 -20.26
N ALA A 496 -46.19 -33.97 -21.02
CA ALA A 496 -46.21 -34.09 -22.49
C ALA A 496 -46.52 -35.49 -22.96
N LEU A 497 -46.00 -36.51 -22.27
CA LEU A 497 -46.31 -37.92 -22.56
C LEU A 497 -47.78 -38.27 -22.25
N SER A 498 -48.32 -37.78 -21.15
CA SER A 498 -49.74 -38.00 -20.79
C SER A 498 -50.71 -37.28 -21.75
N SER A 499 -50.36 -36.11 -22.27
CA SER A 499 -51.16 -35.40 -23.26
C SER A 499 -51.09 -35.98 -24.69
N SER A 500 -50.08 -36.77 -25.00
CA SER A 500 -49.95 -37.47 -26.29
C SER A 500 -50.67 -38.84 -26.29
N LEU A 501 -51.07 -39.36 -25.12
CA LEU A 501 -51.77 -40.59 -24.95
C LEU A 501 -53.32 -40.43 -24.73
N SER A 502 -53.74 -39.18 -24.57
CA SER A 502 -55.12 -38.73 -24.51
C SER A 502 -55.58 -38.14 -25.86
#